data_e34970556fbaf84a52bc655af485880d
#
_entry.id   e34970556fbaf84a52bc655af485880d
#
_cell.length_a   1.000
_cell.length_b   1.000
_cell.length_c   1.000
_cell.angle_alpha   90.00
_cell.angle_beta   90.00
_cell.angle_gamma   90.00
#
_symmetry.space_group_name_H-M   'P 1'
#
loop_
_entity.id
_entity.type
_entity.pdbx_description
1 polymer ?
#
loop_
_entity_poly.entity_id
_entity_poly.type
_entity_poly.pdbx_seq_one_letter_code
_entity_poly.pdbx_strand_id
1 'polypeptide(L)'
;LIAGSGLVLERGRVVVAGDLRGGDHENVWALGDCAGVPNAFDDSISPTLAQHAMQQARLLSDNLIATIHGKPTSLFSYEPKGMFCVIGHRNAVGRIYGRDISGLLAWLLWHGVYWAKMPTFARKVQVAVDWLWDACFPRDIAELSMEQTQDIEAKHGKISSPPPE
;
A
#
# COMPACT_ATOMS: atom_id res chain seq x y z
N LEU A 1 -14.73 -8.84 -10.11
CA LEU A 1 -15.87 -8.15 -9.48
C LEU A 1 -16.20 -6.81 -10.17
N ILE A 2 -15.21 -6.09 -10.71
CA ILE A 2 -15.43 -4.80 -11.39
C ILE A 2 -15.67 -4.99 -12.90
N ALA A 3 -15.16 -6.09 -13.49
CA ALA A 3 -15.44 -6.45 -14.85
C ALA A 3 -16.94 -6.78 -15.01
N GLY A 4 -17.67 -6.03 -15.85
CA GLY A 4 -19.12 -6.14 -16.04
C GLY A 4 -19.95 -5.10 -15.28
N SER A 5 -19.33 -4.18 -14.54
CA SER A 5 -20.04 -3.08 -13.84
C SER A 5 -20.47 -1.93 -14.74
N GLY A 6 -20.03 -1.91 -16.01
CA GLY A 6 -20.23 -0.79 -16.92
C GLY A 6 -19.23 0.38 -16.73
N LEU A 7 -18.34 0.30 -15.74
CA LEU A 7 -17.32 1.30 -15.49
C LEU A 7 -16.17 1.19 -16.50
N VAL A 8 -15.62 2.30 -16.91
CA VAL A 8 -14.42 2.34 -17.75
C VAL A 8 -13.21 1.88 -16.93
N LEU A 9 -12.52 0.85 -17.43
CA LEU A 9 -11.33 0.29 -16.78
C LEU A 9 -10.10 0.52 -17.65
N GLU A 10 -9.01 0.94 -17.02
CA GLU A 10 -7.68 0.97 -17.62
C GLU A 10 -6.70 0.20 -16.74
N ARG A 11 -6.02 -0.81 -17.34
CA ARG A 11 -5.09 -1.72 -16.62
C ARG A 11 -5.71 -2.34 -15.36
N GLY A 12 -7.01 -2.70 -15.43
CA GLY A 12 -7.73 -3.31 -14.31
C GLY A 12 -8.17 -2.34 -13.20
N ARG A 13 -7.97 -1.03 -13.38
CA ARG A 13 -8.38 0.02 -12.44
C ARG A 13 -9.49 0.87 -13.02
N VAL A 14 -10.41 1.30 -12.18
CA VAL A 14 -11.48 2.23 -12.57
C VAL A 14 -10.84 3.58 -12.96
N VAL A 15 -11.17 4.08 -14.14
CA VAL A 15 -10.78 5.43 -14.56
C VAL A 15 -11.63 6.43 -13.78
N VAL A 16 -10.99 7.33 -13.05
CA VAL A 16 -11.66 8.39 -12.29
C VAL A 16 -11.15 9.77 -12.68
N ALA A 17 -11.99 10.77 -12.48
CA ALA A 17 -11.59 12.16 -12.59
C ALA A 17 -10.69 12.58 -11.42
N GLY A 18 -10.09 13.77 -11.51
CA GLY A 18 -9.21 14.28 -10.45
C GLY A 18 -9.88 14.47 -9.10
N ASP A 19 -11.19 14.56 -9.04
CA ASP A 19 -11.98 14.62 -7.80
C ASP A 19 -12.40 13.26 -7.26
N LEU A 20 -11.91 12.15 -7.86
CA LEU A 20 -12.17 10.74 -7.53
C LEU A 20 -13.53 10.21 -8.02
N ARG A 21 -14.25 10.96 -8.83
CA ARG A 21 -15.52 10.54 -9.42
C ARG A 21 -15.28 9.56 -10.57
N GLY A 22 -16.02 8.49 -10.64
CA GLY A 22 -15.83 7.39 -11.60
C GLY A 22 -16.40 7.72 -12.97
N GLY A 23 -15.53 8.12 -13.92
CA GLY A 23 -15.88 8.27 -15.33
C GLY A 23 -17.17 9.08 -15.57
N ASP A 24 -18.07 8.52 -16.36
CA ASP A 24 -19.35 9.14 -16.72
C ASP A 24 -20.46 8.96 -15.67
N HIS A 25 -20.12 8.41 -14.50
CA HIS A 25 -21.07 8.13 -13.43
C HIS A 25 -20.96 9.14 -12.29
N GLU A 26 -21.93 10.04 -12.19
CA GLU A 26 -21.95 11.10 -11.17
C GLU A 26 -21.99 10.59 -9.72
N ASN A 27 -22.53 9.39 -9.49
CA ASN A 27 -22.75 8.82 -8.16
C ASN A 27 -21.78 7.68 -7.81
N VAL A 28 -20.76 7.46 -8.65
CA VAL A 28 -19.73 6.43 -8.42
C VAL A 28 -18.41 7.11 -8.10
N TRP A 29 -17.76 6.63 -7.06
CA TRP A 29 -16.47 7.13 -6.61
C TRP A 29 -15.51 5.96 -6.41
N ALA A 30 -14.24 6.13 -6.77
CA ALA A 30 -13.24 5.12 -6.54
C ALA A 30 -11.90 5.73 -6.13
N LEU A 31 -11.18 5.01 -5.27
CA LEU A 31 -9.88 5.43 -4.74
C LEU A 31 -8.96 4.23 -4.47
N GLY A 32 -7.70 4.49 -4.15
CA GLY A 32 -6.72 3.45 -3.80
C GLY A 32 -6.33 2.58 -4.98
N ASP A 33 -6.03 1.32 -4.69
CA ASP A 33 -5.44 0.39 -5.67
C ASP A 33 -6.39 0.02 -6.81
N CYS A 34 -7.71 0.12 -6.59
CA CYS A 34 -8.72 -0.18 -7.61
C CYS A 34 -9.01 1.01 -8.56
N ALA A 35 -8.42 2.19 -8.33
CA ALA A 35 -8.66 3.39 -9.11
C ALA A 35 -7.39 3.95 -9.76
N GLY A 36 -7.53 4.48 -10.96
CA GLY A 36 -6.50 5.25 -11.65
C GLY A 36 -6.67 6.74 -11.36
N VAL A 37 -6.22 7.21 -10.20
CA VAL A 37 -6.44 8.58 -9.73
C VAL A 37 -5.38 9.53 -10.28
N PRO A 38 -5.75 10.54 -11.09
CA PRO A 38 -4.83 11.59 -11.51
C PRO A 38 -4.34 12.41 -10.31
N ASN A 39 -3.05 12.73 -10.27
CA ASN A 39 -2.45 13.56 -9.23
C ASN A 39 -2.08 14.94 -9.82
N ALA A 40 -2.76 15.98 -9.41
CA ALA A 40 -2.54 17.34 -9.91
C ALA A 40 -1.19 17.96 -9.47
N PHE A 41 -0.43 17.28 -8.57
CA PHE A 41 0.89 17.72 -8.16
C PHE A 41 1.95 17.50 -9.27
N ASP A 42 1.88 16.39 -9.98
CA ASP A 42 2.89 15.96 -10.95
C ASP A 42 2.30 15.48 -12.29
N ASP A 43 1.01 15.69 -12.51
CA ASP A 43 0.23 15.26 -13.68
C ASP A 43 0.35 13.76 -14.00
N SER A 44 0.70 12.95 -13.00
CA SER A 44 0.81 11.49 -13.13
C SER A 44 -0.43 10.76 -12.58
N ILE A 45 -0.54 9.47 -12.93
CA ILE A 45 -1.50 8.60 -12.24
C ILE A 45 -0.88 8.10 -10.94
N SER A 46 -1.59 8.30 -9.83
CA SER A 46 -1.15 7.90 -8.50
C SER A 46 -0.73 6.43 -8.44
N PRO A 47 0.44 6.11 -7.87
CA PRO A 47 0.86 4.74 -7.64
C PRO A 47 -0.03 4.05 -6.59
N THR A 48 -0.11 2.71 -6.66
CA THR A 48 -0.84 1.86 -5.71
C THR A 48 -0.09 1.77 -4.38
N LEU A 49 -0.14 2.83 -3.61
CA LEU A 49 0.54 2.96 -2.32
C LEU A 49 -0.44 3.42 -1.24
N ALA A 50 -0.37 2.81 -0.06
CA ALA A 50 -1.23 3.13 1.07
C ALA A 50 -1.22 4.63 1.43
N GLN A 51 -0.07 5.31 1.30
CA GLN A 51 0.01 6.74 1.57
C GLN A 51 -0.85 7.58 0.61
N HIS A 52 -0.95 7.22 -0.68
CA HIS A 52 -1.84 7.86 -1.65
C HIS A 52 -3.30 7.54 -1.32
N ALA A 53 -3.63 6.26 -1.10
CA ALA A 53 -4.97 5.83 -0.74
C ALA A 53 -5.52 6.54 0.51
N MET A 54 -4.70 6.76 1.53
CA MET A 54 -5.09 7.49 2.75
C MET A 54 -5.39 8.97 2.47
N GLN A 55 -4.64 9.65 1.60
CA GLN A 55 -4.92 11.05 1.23
C GLN A 55 -6.14 11.14 0.32
N GLN A 56 -6.28 10.20 -0.63
CA GLN A 56 -7.46 10.08 -1.48
C GLN A 56 -8.73 9.86 -0.66
N ALA A 57 -8.68 9.02 0.39
CA ALA A 57 -9.82 8.79 1.27
C ALA A 57 -10.28 10.05 2.01
N ARG A 58 -9.34 10.89 2.45
CA ARG A 58 -9.66 12.17 3.08
C ARG A 58 -10.35 13.11 2.09
N LEU A 59 -9.74 13.28 0.92
CA LEU A 59 -10.32 14.11 -0.14
C LEU A 59 -11.71 13.60 -0.57
N LEU A 60 -11.86 12.27 -0.71
CA LEU A 60 -13.14 11.69 -1.08
C LEU A 60 -14.21 12.02 -0.06
N SER A 61 -13.91 11.94 1.24
CA SER A 61 -14.84 12.33 2.31
C SER A 61 -15.29 13.79 2.15
N ASP A 62 -14.34 14.69 1.92
CA ASP A 62 -14.63 16.12 1.75
C ASP A 62 -15.45 16.37 0.47
N ASN A 63 -15.10 15.71 -0.63
CA ASN A 63 -15.82 15.84 -1.91
C ASN A 63 -17.23 15.25 -1.85
N LEU A 64 -17.45 14.15 -1.13
CA LEU A 64 -18.80 13.62 -0.89
C LEU A 64 -19.65 14.61 -0.12
N ILE A 65 -19.12 15.20 0.95
CA ILE A 65 -19.82 16.22 1.73
C ILE A 65 -20.12 17.46 0.87
N ALA A 66 -19.14 17.90 0.06
CA ALA A 66 -19.33 19.03 -0.86
C ALA A 66 -20.45 18.73 -1.87
N THR A 67 -20.45 17.54 -2.47
CA THR A 67 -21.47 17.12 -3.44
C THR A 67 -22.88 17.10 -2.83
N ILE A 68 -23.03 16.55 -1.62
CA ILE A 68 -24.33 16.53 -0.89
C ILE A 68 -24.85 17.95 -0.65
N HIS A 69 -23.95 18.91 -0.41
CA HIS A 69 -24.32 20.30 -0.17
C HIS A 69 -24.35 21.18 -1.43
N GLY A 70 -24.20 20.61 -2.62
CA GLY A 70 -24.17 21.34 -3.89
C GLY A 70 -22.96 22.28 -4.04
N LYS A 71 -21.85 21.98 -3.35
CA LYS A 71 -20.59 22.73 -3.41
C LYS A 71 -19.62 22.13 -4.43
N PRO A 72 -18.67 22.91 -4.96
CA PRO A 72 -17.65 22.38 -5.86
C PRO A 72 -16.74 21.38 -5.15
N THR A 73 -16.30 20.35 -5.88
CA THR A 73 -15.33 19.36 -5.44
C THR A 73 -13.90 19.85 -5.66
N SER A 74 -12.94 19.26 -4.95
CA SER A 74 -11.50 19.55 -5.09
C SER A 74 -10.78 18.42 -5.82
N LEU A 75 -9.70 18.78 -6.51
CA LEU A 75 -8.86 17.80 -7.21
C LEU A 75 -7.83 17.19 -6.25
N PHE A 76 -7.48 15.92 -6.49
CA PHE A 76 -6.43 15.24 -5.75
C PHE A 76 -5.07 15.82 -6.11
N SER A 77 -4.35 16.27 -5.09
CA SER A 77 -2.98 16.77 -5.21
C SER A 77 -2.18 16.31 -4.00
N TYR A 78 -1.17 15.48 -4.21
CA TYR A 78 -0.36 14.95 -3.14
C TYR A 78 1.10 14.79 -3.55
N GLU A 79 1.99 15.44 -2.79
CA GLU A 79 3.43 15.27 -2.87
C GLU A 79 3.89 14.19 -1.87
N PRO A 80 4.43 13.05 -2.32
CA PRO A 80 4.92 12.01 -1.43
C PRO A 80 6.18 12.46 -0.69
N LYS A 81 6.13 12.46 0.64
CA LYS A 81 7.26 12.89 1.49
C LYS A 81 8.43 11.91 1.50
N GLY A 82 8.21 10.69 1.05
CA GLY A 82 9.23 9.66 0.95
C GLY A 82 8.67 8.26 0.85
N MET A 83 9.57 7.33 0.55
CA MET A 83 9.28 5.91 0.42
C MET A 83 10.43 5.10 1.03
N PHE A 84 10.08 3.99 1.67
CA PHE A 84 11.05 3.06 2.24
C PHE A 84 10.74 1.63 1.82
N CYS A 85 11.78 0.83 1.64
CA CYS A 85 11.70 -0.60 1.44
C CYS A 85 12.71 -1.29 2.38
N VAL A 86 12.22 -2.19 3.24
CA VAL A 86 13.08 -3.04 4.08
C VAL A 86 13.52 -4.22 3.23
N ILE A 87 14.86 -4.43 3.14
CA ILE A 87 15.46 -5.47 2.31
C ILE A 87 15.86 -6.68 3.19
N GLY A 88 16.09 -6.46 4.48
CA GLY A 88 16.50 -7.52 5.39
C GLY A 88 16.76 -7.02 6.81
N HIS A 89 17.43 -7.87 7.61
CA HIS A 89 17.75 -7.53 8.99
C HIS A 89 18.65 -6.28 9.05
N ARG A 90 18.19 -5.24 9.74
CA ARG A 90 18.87 -3.95 9.92
C ARG A 90 19.28 -3.25 8.61
N ASN A 91 18.63 -3.60 7.50
CA ASN A 91 18.93 -3.04 6.20
C ASN A 91 17.64 -2.62 5.46
N ALA A 92 17.60 -1.38 5.03
CA ALA A 92 16.52 -0.81 4.23
C ALA A 92 17.11 0.19 3.23
N VAL A 93 16.32 0.50 2.23
CA VAL A 93 16.56 1.60 1.29
C VAL A 93 15.35 2.53 1.31
N GLY A 94 15.58 3.79 1.06
CA GLY A 94 14.48 4.74 0.99
C GLY A 94 14.93 6.04 0.34
N ARG A 95 13.92 6.83 -0.04
CA ARG A 95 14.10 8.20 -0.51
C ARG A 95 13.22 9.12 0.32
N ILE A 96 13.82 10.15 0.91
CA ILE A 96 13.11 11.16 1.70
C ILE A 96 13.49 12.54 1.17
N TYR A 97 12.50 13.35 0.81
CA TYR A 97 12.70 14.69 0.25
C TYR A 97 13.75 14.72 -0.87
N GLY A 98 13.69 13.72 -1.77
CA GLY A 98 14.59 13.60 -2.91
C GLY A 98 16.00 13.07 -2.59
N ARG A 99 16.32 12.76 -1.33
CA ARG A 99 17.62 12.18 -0.92
C ARG A 99 17.52 10.70 -0.70
N ASP A 100 18.44 9.96 -1.30
CA ASP A 100 18.52 8.51 -1.13
C ASP A 100 19.26 8.18 0.18
N ILE A 101 18.70 7.27 0.95
CA ILE A 101 19.25 6.76 2.20
C ILE A 101 19.19 5.23 2.18
N SER A 102 20.18 4.58 2.83
CA SER A 102 20.27 3.12 2.85
C SER A 102 20.85 2.61 4.17
N GLY A 103 20.82 1.29 4.35
CA GLY A 103 21.39 0.59 5.48
C GLY A 103 20.61 0.78 6.79
N LEU A 104 21.35 0.79 7.90
CA LEU A 104 20.79 0.88 9.25
C LEU A 104 19.98 2.16 9.48
N LEU A 105 20.43 3.29 8.95
CA LEU A 105 19.74 4.58 9.10
C LEU A 105 18.36 4.53 8.46
N ALA A 106 18.26 4.03 7.23
CA ALA A 106 16.97 3.85 6.53
C ALA A 106 16.06 2.89 7.30
N TRP A 107 16.61 1.83 7.86
CA TRP A 107 15.88 0.85 8.68
C TRP A 107 15.34 1.46 9.97
N LEU A 108 16.13 2.25 10.70
CA LEU A 108 15.69 2.94 11.91
C LEU A 108 14.61 3.99 11.61
N LEU A 109 14.77 4.75 10.53
CA LEU A 109 13.77 5.74 10.11
C LEU A 109 12.45 5.07 9.72
N TRP A 110 12.49 3.95 8.99
CA TRP A 110 11.32 3.15 8.67
C TRP A 110 10.57 2.72 9.95
N HIS A 111 11.29 2.12 10.91
CA HIS A 111 10.72 1.71 12.19
C HIS A 111 10.11 2.90 12.95
N GLY A 112 10.83 4.02 13.04
CA GLY A 112 10.35 5.23 13.71
C GLY A 112 9.08 5.80 13.09
N VAL A 113 8.99 5.87 11.77
CA VAL A 113 7.80 6.34 11.05
C VAL A 113 6.59 5.45 11.30
N TYR A 114 6.76 4.11 11.21
CA TYR A 114 5.65 3.19 11.45
C TYR A 114 5.24 3.15 12.92
N TRP A 115 6.19 3.21 13.84
CA TRP A 115 5.90 3.32 15.27
C TRP A 115 5.12 4.58 15.62
N ALA A 116 5.49 5.72 15.04
CA ALA A 116 4.79 6.98 15.24
C ALA A 116 3.33 6.95 14.75
N LYS A 117 3.08 6.24 13.63
CA LYS A 117 1.75 6.10 13.03
C LYS A 117 0.81 5.12 13.75
N MET A 118 1.30 4.36 14.73
CA MET A 118 0.44 3.42 15.48
C MET A 118 -0.65 4.16 16.27
N PRO A 119 -1.91 3.67 16.24
CA PRO A 119 -3.05 4.43 16.74
C PRO A 119 -3.12 4.51 18.27
N THR A 120 -2.56 3.53 19.00
CA THR A 120 -2.67 3.46 20.47
C THR A 120 -1.31 3.40 21.15
N PHE A 121 -1.23 4.04 22.33
CA PHE A 121 -0.02 4.03 23.16
C PHE A 121 0.36 2.62 23.61
N ALA A 122 -0.61 1.80 24.00
CA ALA A 122 -0.37 0.41 24.42
C ALA A 122 0.30 -0.40 23.29
N ARG A 123 -0.15 -0.21 22.02
CA ARG A 123 0.46 -0.87 20.87
C ARG A 123 1.89 -0.40 20.62
N LYS A 124 2.14 0.90 20.80
CA LYS A 124 3.50 1.47 20.70
C LYS A 124 4.45 0.83 21.68
N VAL A 125 4.04 0.69 22.95
CA VAL A 125 4.86 0.05 23.98
C VAL A 125 5.10 -1.43 23.66
N GLN A 126 4.05 -2.17 23.31
CA GLN A 126 4.18 -3.59 22.94
C GLN A 126 5.20 -3.80 21.83
N VAL A 127 5.06 -3.05 20.72
CA VAL A 127 5.96 -3.18 19.57
C VAL A 127 7.40 -2.75 19.91
N ALA A 128 7.58 -1.72 20.74
CA ALA A 128 8.90 -1.33 21.21
C ALA A 128 9.58 -2.44 22.03
N VAL A 129 8.82 -3.12 22.90
CA VAL A 129 9.32 -4.27 23.66
C VAL A 129 9.66 -5.45 22.75
N ASP A 130 8.79 -5.75 21.76
CA ASP A 130 9.05 -6.82 20.79
C ASP A 130 10.34 -6.54 19.99
N TRP A 131 10.57 -5.31 19.58
CA TRP A 131 11.79 -4.93 18.86
C TRP A 131 13.06 -5.00 19.71
N LEU A 132 12.95 -4.63 21.01
CA LEU A 132 14.06 -4.79 21.95
C LEU A 132 14.38 -6.28 22.15
N TRP A 133 13.34 -7.10 22.27
CA TRP A 133 13.50 -8.55 22.37
C TRP A 133 14.18 -9.14 21.12
N ASP A 134 13.71 -8.80 19.94
CA ASP A 134 14.31 -9.24 18.66
C ASP A 134 15.75 -8.73 18.45
N ALA A 135 16.10 -7.60 19.05
CA ALA A 135 17.46 -7.09 19.01
C ALA A 135 18.43 -7.89 19.89
N CYS A 136 17.92 -8.44 21.02
CA CYS A 136 18.71 -9.22 21.99
C CYS A 136 18.73 -10.72 21.67
N PHE A 137 17.62 -11.23 21.11
CA PHE A 137 17.40 -12.64 20.82
C PHE A 137 17.03 -12.81 19.34
N PRO A 138 18.00 -13.17 18.48
CA PRO A 138 17.71 -13.38 17.07
C PRO A 138 16.67 -14.49 16.90
N ARG A 139 15.67 -14.25 16.06
CA ARG A 139 14.65 -15.25 15.76
C ARG A 139 15.28 -16.42 15.00
N ASP A 140 15.01 -17.64 15.45
CA ASP A 140 15.23 -18.82 14.65
C ASP A 140 14.31 -18.79 13.43
N ILE A 141 14.88 -18.55 12.26
CA ILE A 141 14.15 -18.70 11.01
C ILE A 141 14.09 -20.20 10.75
N ALA A 142 12.91 -20.80 10.87
CA ALA A 142 12.68 -22.17 10.43
C ALA A 142 12.87 -22.20 8.91
N GLU A 143 14.03 -22.63 8.44
CA GLU A 143 14.28 -22.94 7.05
C GLU A 143 13.46 -24.19 6.69
N LEU A 144 12.34 -24.00 6.00
CA LEU A 144 11.65 -25.12 5.36
C LEU A 144 12.56 -25.59 4.22
N SER A 145 13.35 -26.63 4.50
CA SER A 145 14.23 -27.24 3.53
C SER A 145 13.42 -27.67 2.30
N MET A 146 13.91 -27.37 1.12
CA MET A 146 13.31 -27.79 -0.15
C MET A 146 13.18 -29.33 -0.25
N GLU A 147 13.98 -30.08 0.52
CA GLU A 147 13.87 -31.54 0.65
C GLU A 147 12.53 -31.97 1.24
N GLN A 148 11.99 -31.25 2.23
CA GLN A 148 10.68 -31.59 2.79
C GLN A 148 9.55 -31.37 1.78
N THR A 149 9.67 -30.40 0.90
CA THR A 149 8.69 -30.16 -0.17
C THR A 149 8.71 -31.30 -1.19
N GLN A 150 9.89 -31.81 -1.56
CA GLN A 150 10.02 -32.94 -2.45
C GLN A 150 9.49 -34.24 -1.84
N ASP A 151 9.69 -34.46 -0.55
CA ASP A 151 9.15 -35.60 0.18
C ASP A 151 7.61 -35.56 0.30
N ILE A 152 7.03 -34.38 0.45
CA ILE A 152 5.58 -34.19 0.46
C ILE A 152 5.00 -34.43 -0.94
N GLU A 153 5.63 -33.92 -1.98
CA GLU A 153 5.24 -34.16 -3.37
C GLU A 153 5.36 -35.64 -3.76
N ALA A 154 6.40 -36.32 -3.29
CA ALA A 154 6.60 -37.77 -3.51
C ALA A 154 5.55 -38.61 -2.76
N LYS A 155 5.12 -38.22 -1.56
CA LYS A 155 4.12 -38.92 -0.75
C LYS A 155 2.67 -38.69 -1.19
N HIS A 156 2.35 -37.53 -1.74
CA HIS A 156 0.98 -37.14 -2.07
C HIS A 156 0.66 -37.09 -3.57
N GLY A 157 1.60 -37.54 -4.42
CA GLY A 157 1.46 -37.42 -5.86
C GLY A 157 1.52 -35.95 -6.33
N LYS A 158 2.07 -35.71 -7.51
CA LYS A 158 2.10 -34.35 -8.11
C LYS A 158 0.72 -33.73 -8.05
N ILE A 159 0.58 -32.64 -7.32
CA ILE A 159 -0.61 -31.78 -7.40
C ILE A 159 -0.71 -31.35 -8.86
N SER A 160 -1.73 -31.88 -9.55
CA SER A 160 -1.96 -31.61 -10.97
C SER A 160 -2.06 -30.10 -11.18
N SER A 161 -1.14 -29.56 -11.98
CA SER A 161 -1.29 -28.22 -12.53
C SER A 161 -2.64 -28.11 -13.26
N PRO A 162 -3.39 -27.01 -13.11
CA PRO A 162 -4.61 -26.82 -13.89
C PRO A 162 -4.27 -26.81 -15.38
N PRO A 163 -5.18 -27.32 -16.25
CA PRO A 163 -4.99 -27.33 -17.70
C PRO A 163 -4.80 -25.89 -18.21
N PRO A 164 -3.97 -25.68 -19.23
CA PRO A 164 -3.83 -24.37 -19.89
C PRO A 164 -5.16 -24.01 -20.58
N GLU A 165 -5.67 -22.80 -20.34
CA GLU A 165 -6.75 -22.16 -21.10
C GLU A 165 -6.26 -21.76 -22.50
#